data_46f0da87ee889ab987241e42a034ed8a
#
_entry.id   46f0da87ee889ab987241e42a034ed8a
#
_cell.length_a   1.000
_cell.length_b   1.000
_cell.length_c   1.000
_cell.angle_alpha   90.00
_cell.angle_beta   90.00
_cell.angle_gamma   90.00
#
_symmetry.space_group_name_H-M   'P 1'
#
loop_
_entity.id
_entity.type
_entity.pdbx_description
1 polymer ?
#
loop_
_entity_poly.entity_id
_entity_poly.type
_entity_poly.pdbx_seq_one_letter_code
_entity_poly.pdbx_strand_id
1 'polypeptide(L)'
;DASDTATDVFTYTVSDGMTSDTATLTITITGVNDAPVAVNDTDAVNEDATVTQSSGSSLLMADDTDADDDDSFTVTQIAVTGGSNSAVSSGSSYNSSGTQVTGTYGTLTVGADGTYTYVADQSAADDLDVSDTATDSFTYTISDGDATDTATLIFTVTGVNDAPVADNETGAVNEDATLTVSDGTSDLLHGDTDADGSASLTISAIRTGAEGASGTAGSIGSGLTGTYGTLTVAADGTYTYVADQSAADDLDASDTATDVFTYTVSDG
;
A
#
# COMPACT_ATOMS: atom_id res chain seq x y z
N ASP A 1 -22.12 35.76 6.76
CA ASP A 1 -22.35 34.55 7.57
C ASP A 1 -23.84 34.44 7.95
N ALA A 2 -24.28 33.25 8.26
CA ALA A 2 -25.68 32.98 8.64
C ALA A 2 -26.12 33.90 9.82
N SER A 3 -27.24 34.58 9.63
CA SER A 3 -27.84 35.53 10.61
C SER A 3 -27.10 36.86 10.81
N ASP A 4 -26.00 37.12 10.13
CA ASP A 4 -25.37 38.43 10.10
C ASP A 4 -26.30 39.45 9.46
N THR A 5 -26.20 40.68 9.85
CA THR A 5 -27.01 41.73 9.27
C THR A 5 -26.21 42.94 8.87
N ALA A 6 -26.46 43.42 7.66
CA ALA A 6 -25.97 44.69 7.17
C ALA A 6 -27.13 45.63 6.86
N THR A 7 -26.91 46.95 6.90
CA THR A 7 -27.95 47.94 6.59
C THR A 7 -27.46 48.95 5.58
N ASP A 8 -28.29 49.16 4.56
CA ASP A 8 -28.17 50.31 3.67
C ASP A 8 -29.20 51.39 4.08
N VAL A 9 -28.76 52.64 4.09
CA VAL A 9 -29.60 53.79 4.46
C VAL A 9 -29.61 54.78 3.32
N PHE A 10 -30.77 55.05 2.80
CA PHE A 10 -31.02 56.01 1.74
C PHE A 10 -31.84 57.18 2.25
N THR A 11 -31.45 58.43 1.94
CA THR A 11 -32.27 59.62 2.17
C THR A 11 -32.95 60.00 0.87
N TYR A 12 -34.26 60.17 0.93
CA TYR A 12 -35.05 60.64 -0.20
C TYR A 12 -35.82 61.89 0.13
N THR A 13 -36.12 62.71 -0.87
CA THR A 13 -36.88 63.95 -0.72
C THR A 13 -38.23 63.78 -1.37
N VAL A 14 -39.24 64.12 -0.65
CA VAL A 14 -40.64 64.17 -1.14
C VAL A 14 -41.01 65.65 -1.35
N SER A 15 -41.64 65.99 -2.45
CA SER A 15 -42.13 67.34 -2.76
C SER A 15 -43.53 67.34 -3.32
N ASP A 16 -44.36 68.34 -2.89
CA ASP A 16 -45.65 68.65 -3.48
C ASP A 16 -45.60 69.66 -4.61
N GLY A 17 -44.41 70.10 -4.99
CA GLY A 17 -44.14 71.09 -6.02
C GLY A 17 -44.00 72.52 -5.46
N MET A 18 -44.28 72.75 -4.21
CA MET A 18 -44.12 74.03 -3.50
C MET A 18 -43.19 73.96 -2.30
N THR A 19 -43.23 72.81 -1.56
CA THR A 19 -42.35 72.51 -0.41
C THR A 19 -41.83 71.11 -0.53
N SER A 20 -40.77 70.81 0.22
CA SER A 20 -40.17 69.50 0.28
C SER A 20 -39.78 69.11 1.69
N ASP A 21 -39.81 67.82 1.98
CA ASP A 21 -39.31 67.20 3.21
C ASP A 21 -38.48 65.96 2.87
N THR A 22 -37.63 65.53 3.82
CA THR A 22 -36.72 64.41 3.64
C THR A 22 -37.07 63.30 4.61
N ALA A 23 -36.96 62.06 4.14
CA ALA A 23 -37.08 60.85 4.98
C ALA A 23 -35.99 59.85 4.64
N THR A 24 -35.82 58.89 5.49
CA THR A 24 -34.85 57.78 5.30
C THR A 24 -35.56 56.47 5.00
N LEU A 25 -34.99 55.70 4.08
CA LEU A 25 -35.29 54.31 3.85
C LEU A 25 -34.10 53.48 4.36
N THR A 26 -34.32 52.61 5.28
CA THR A 26 -33.34 51.63 5.80
C THR A 26 -33.70 50.24 5.26
N ILE A 27 -32.77 49.60 4.60
CA ILE A 27 -32.89 48.19 4.14
C ILE A 27 -31.95 47.37 4.98
N THR A 28 -32.47 46.36 5.66
CA THR A 28 -31.67 45.35 6.36
C THR A 28 -31.48 44.14 5.46
N ILE A 29 -30.26 43.71 5.28
CA ILE A 29 -29.86 42.51 4.56
C ILE A 29 -29.42 41.49 5.62
N THR A 30 -29.99 40.29 5.57
CA THR A 30 -29.62 39.21 6.48
C THR A 30 -28.87 38.15 5.68
N GLY A 31 -27.69 37.76 6.15
CA GLY A 31 -26.92 36.68 5.60
C GLY A 31 -27.59 35.30 5.75
N VAL A 32 -27.31 34.45 4.86
CA VAL A 32 -27.70 33.02 4.89
C VAL A 32 -26.43 32.18 4.80
N ASN A 33 -26.49 30.96 5.31
CA ASN A 33 -25.37 30.02 5.18
C ASN A 33 -25.13 29.68 3.70
N ASP A 34 -23.91 29.83 3.26
CA ASP A 34 -23.42 29.22 2.04
C ASP A 34 -22.89 27.80 2.35
N ALA A 35 -22.67 26.98 1.35
CA ALA A 35 -22.12 25.65 1.54
C ALA A 35 -20.62 25.65 1.32
N PRO A 36 -19.85 24.82 2.04
CA PRO A 36 -18.42 24.67 1.76
C PRO A 36 -18.19 24.16 0.34
N VAL A 37 -16.99 24.43 -0.19
CA VAL A 37 -16.52 23.94 -1.48
C VAL A 37 -15.32 23.05 -1.23
N ALA A 38 -15.52 21.74 -1.37
CA ALA A 38 -14.48 20.73 -1.22
C ALA A 38 -13.64 20.59 -2.51
N VAL A 39 -12.34 20.45 -2.36
CA VAL A 39 -11.36 20.32 -3.44
C VAL A 39 -10.76 18.91 -3.41
N ASN A 40 -10.55 18.30 -4.58
CA ASN A 40 -9.98 16.96 -4.66
C ASN A 40 -8.49 16.95 -4.29
N ASP A 41 -8.10 15.95 -3.49
CA ASP A 41 -6.74 15.72 -3.02
C ASP A 41 -6.07 14.54 -3.71
N THR A 42 -4.74 14.56 -3.71
CA THR A 42 -3.92 13.43 -4.17
C THR A 42 -2.72 13.24 -3.27
N ASP A 43 -2.33 11.99 -3.06
CA ASP A 43 -1.08 11.62 -2.38
C ASP A 43 -0.47 10.38 -3.03
N ALA A 44 0.75 10.01 -2.65
CA ALA A 44 1.47 8.88 -3.23
C ALA A 44 2.25 8.11 -2.16
N VAL A 45 2.36 6.80 -2.33
CA VAL A 45 3.06 5.92 -1.42
C VAL A 45 3.60 4.73 -2.22
N ASN A 46 4.73 4.15 -1.78
CA ASN A 46 5.12 2.82 -2.26
C ASN A 46 4.27 1.75 -1.56
N GLU A 47 4.11 0.60 -2.17
CA GLU A 47 3.58 -0.57 -1.47
C GLU A 47 4.43 -0.84 -0.22
N ASP A 48 3.90 -1.58 0.75
CA ASP A 48 4.48 -1.83 2.08
C ASP A 48 4.80 -0.58 2.91
N ALA A 49 4.52 0.60 2.38
CA ALA A 49 4.82 1.85 3.07
C ALA A 49 3.56 2.53 3.62
N THR A 50 3.80 3.54 4.43
CA THR A 50 2.76 4.37 5.05
C THR A 50 3.00 5.83 4.73
N VAL A 51 1.96 6.51 4.27
CA VAL A 51 1.93 7.98 4.22
C VAL A 51 1.03 8.51 5.33
N THR A 52 1.44 9.61 5.98
CA THR A 52 0.68 10.24 7.07
C THR A 52 0.69 11.74 6.91
N GLN A 53 -0.49 12.32 6.93
CA GLN A 53 -0.70 13.78 6.93
C GLN A 53 -1.33 14.19 8.27
N SER A 54 -0.53 14.86 9.10
CA SER A 54 -0.91 15.23 10.48
C SER A 54 -0.97 16.73 10.70
N SER A 55 -0.54 17.55 9.74
CA SER A 55 -0.60 19.01 9.82
C SER A 55 -0.23 19.64 8.46
N GLY A 56 -0.64 20.88 8.26
CA GLY A 56 -0.22 21.71 7.12
C GLY A 56 -1.15 21.65 5.91
N SER A 57 -0.61 21.98 4.74
CA SER A 57 -1.37 22.10 3.47
C SER A 57 -1.72 20.78 2.79
N SER A 58 -1.37 19.66 3.40
CA SER A 58 -1.69 18.32 2.87
C SER A 58 -2.83 17.64 3.64
N LEU A 59 -3.50 18.36 4.55
CA LEU A 59 -4.74 17.88 5.17
C LEU A 59 -5.88 17.94 4.16
N LEU A 60 -6.85 17.05 4.28
CA LEU A 60 -8.02 16.96 3.37
C LEU A 60 -8.81 18.27 3.23
N MET A 61 -8.73 19.17 4.20
CA MET A 61 -9.49 20.42 4.19
C MET A 61 -8.59 21.66 4.03
N ALA A 62 -7.35 21.47 3.60
CA ALA A 62 -6.36 22.58 3.60
C ALA A 62 -6.58 23.61 2.50
N ASP A 63 -7.21 23.24 1.42
CA ASP A 63 -7.54 24.08 0.25
C ASP A 63 -9.07 24.17 0.00
N ASP A 64 -9.87 23.59 0.89
CA ASP A 64 -11.30 23.77 0.91
C ASP A 64 -11.66 25.21 1.31
N THR A 65 -12.77 25.74 0.83
CA THR A 65 -13.19 27.13 1.05
C THR A 65 -14.66 27.22 1.38
N ASP A 66 -15.04 28.32 2.06
CA ASP A 66 -16.41 28.74 2.24
C ASP A 66 -16.53 30.24 1.92
N ALA A 67 -17.74 30.69 1.55
CA ALA A 67 -18.05 32.09 1.41
C ALA A 67 -18.30 32.79 2.76
N ASP A 68 -18.63 32.00 3.79
CA ASP A 68 -18.83 32.45 5.17
C ASP A 68 -17.49 32.48 5.93
N ASP A 69 -17.04 33.68 6.34
CA ASP A 69 -15.67 33.93 6.83
C ASP A 69 -15.33 33.28 8.18
N ASP A 70 -16.34 32.93 9.01
CA ASP A 70 -16.17 32.39 10.35
C ASP A 70 -16.36 30.85 10.42
N ASP A 71 -16.61 30.17 9.30
CA ASP A 71 -16.89 28.74 9.28
C ASP A 71 -15.63 27.87 9.43
N SER A 72 -15.81 26.75 10.07
CA SER A 72 -14.81 25.73 10.28
C SER A 72 -15.32 24.38 9.79
N PHE A 73 -14.53 23.73 8.94
CA PHE A 73 -14.91 22.45 8.36
C PHE A 73 -14.55 21.27 9.23
N THR A 74 -15.33 20.20 9.09
CA THR A 74 -15.01 18.89 9.63
C THR A 74 -15.31 17.81 8.59
N VAL A 75 -14.45 16.78 8.51
CA VAL A 75 -14.76 15.58 7.73
C VAL A 75 -15.80 14.78 8.49
N THR A 76 -16.93 14.53 7.85
CA THR A 76 -18.09 13.86 8.49
C THR A 76 -18.33 12.45 7.97
N GLN A 77 -17.91 12.16 6.74
CA GLN A 77 -18.06 10.84 6.11
C GLN A 77 -16.85 10.51 5.22
N ILE A 78 -16.59 9.22 5.08
CA ILE A 78 -15.56 8.66 4.19
C ILE A 78 -16.06 7.35 3.58
N ALA A 79 -15.73 7.09 2.32
CA ALA A 79 -16.01 5.83 1.63
C ALA A 79 -14.93 5.52 0.59
N VAL A 80 -14.74 4.26 0.22
CA VAL A 80 -14.15 3.94 -1.11
C VAL A 80 -15.09 4.53 -2.16
N THR A 81 -14.56 5.14 -3.20
CA THR A 81 -15.36 5.79 -4.26
C THR A 81 -16.36 4.82 -4.87
N GLY A 82 -17.64 5.18 -4.81
CA GLY A 82 -18.76 4.32 -5.22
C GLY A 82 -19.22 3.30 -4.18
N GLY A 83 -18.58 3.25 -3.01
CA GLY A 83 -18.97 2.41 -1.87
C GLY A 83 -19.96 3.07 -0.92
N SER A 84 -20.19 2.42 0.22
CA SER A 84 -21.06 2.95 1.28
C SER A 84 -20.30 3.87 2.21
N ASN A 85 -20.89 5.00 2.58
CA ASN A 85 -20.30 5.97 3.50
C ASN A 85 -20.20 5.41 4.93
N SER A 86 -19.03 5.61 5.52
CA SER A 86 -18.74 5.42 6.94
C SER A 86 -18.71 6.78 7.64
N ALA A 87 -19.38 6.92 8.78
CA ALA A 87 -19.35 8.16 9.54
C ALA A 87 -17.98 8.36 10.20
N VAL A 88 -17.45 9.57 10.10
CA VAL A 88 -16.24 9.98 10.81
C VAL A 88 -16.63 10.57 12.16
N SER A 89 -16.02 10.08 13.25
CA SER A 89 -16.35 10.49 14.61
C SER A 89 -15.96 11.95 14.85
N SER A 90 -16.89 12.77 15.33
CA SER A 90 -16.62 14.18 15.66
C SER A 90 -15.45 14.32 16.64
N GLY A 91 -14.55 15.26 16.37
CA GLY A 91 -13.35 15.53 17.17
C GLY A 91 -12.26 14.46 17.08
N SER A 92 -12.37 13.52 16.16
CA SER A 92 -11.33 12.51 15.90
C SER A 92 -10.16 13.09 15.09
N SER A 93 -9.01 12.42 15.21
CA SER A 93 -7.87 12.54 14.31
C SER A 93 -7.47 11.14 13.84
N TYR A 94 -6.60 11.01 12.83
CA TYR A 94 -6.19 9.71 12.31
C TYR A 94 -5.65 8.76 13.40
N ASN A 95 -4.96 9.30 14.43
CA ASN A 95 -4.35 8.53 15.53
C ASN A 95 -5.21 8.48 16.80
N SER A 96 -6.39 9.10 16.79
CA SER A 96 -7.33 9.15 17.93
C SER A 96 -8.78 9.02 17.44
N SER A 97 -9.30 7.81 17.50
CA SER A 97 -10.68 7.49 17.07
C SER A 97 -10.96 7.77 15.58
N GLY A 98 -9.92 7.74 14.74
CA GLY A 98 -10.06 7.86 13.28
C GLY A 98 -10.92 6.75 12.69
N THR A 99 -11.60 7.06 11.60
CA THR A 99 -12.44 6.11 10.87
C THR A 99 -11.63 5.43 9.78
N GLN A 100 -11.66 4.10 9.76
CA GLN A 100 -10.90 3.26 8.83
C GLN A 100 -11.76 2.79 7.67
N VAL A 101 -11.20 2.84 6.46
CA VAL A 101 -11.79 2.32 5.23
C VAL A 101 -10.72 1.59 4.43
N THR A 102 -10.99 0.34 4.05
CA THR A 102 -10.05 -0.46 3.26
C THR A 102 -10.36 -0.32 1.77
N GLY A 103 -9.37 0.11 1.01
CA GLY A 103 -9.37 0.18 -0.44
C GLY A 103 -8.94 -1.13 -1.10
N THR A 104 -8.50 -1.06 -2.35
CA THR A 104 -7.98 -2.21 -3.10
C THR A 104 -6.52 -2.49 -2.74
N TYR A 105 -5.72 -1.44 -2.60
CA TYR A 105 -4.27 -1.51 -2.41
C TYR A 105 -3.84 -1.16 -0.98
N GLY A 106 -4.71 -0.52 -0.18
CA GLY A 106 -4.34 -0.13 1.17
C GLY A 106 -5.51 0.25 2.04
N THR A 107 -5.17 0.62 3.27
CA THR A 107 -6.13 1.01 4.31
C THR A 107 -5.95 2.47 4.69
N LEU A 108 -7.00 3.27 4.50
CA LEU A 108 -7.08 4.68 4.89
C LEU A 108 -7.69 4.80 6.28
N THR A 109 -7.07 5.60 7.15
CA THR A 109 -7.67 6.05 8.43
C THR A 109 -7.74 7.57 8.44
N VAL A 110 -8.92 8.15 8.60
CA VAL A 110 -9.15 9.59 8.54
C VAL A 110 -9.79 10.12 9.83
N GLY A 111 -9.38 11.30 10.26
CA GLY A 111 -9.98 12.06 11.37
C GLY A 111 -10.93 13.15 10.90
N ALA A 112 -11.82 13.58 11.79
CA ALA A 112 -12.72 14.71 11.55
C ALA A 112 -11.96 16.04 11.35
N ASP A 113 -10.72 16.11 11.84
CA ASP A 113 -9.83 17.25 11.70
C ASP A 113 -9.07 17.27 10.32
N GLY A 114 -9.42 16.38 9.41
CA GLY A 114 -8.81 16.25 8.09
C GLY A 114 -7.46 15.55 8.07
N THR A 115 -6.95 15.14 9.24
CA THR A 115 -5.73 14.34 9.32
C THR A 115 -5.98 12.91 8.81
N TYR A 116 -4.99 12.31 8.18
CA TYR A 116 -5.11 10.92 7.73
C TYR A 116 -3.79 10.14 7.74
N THR A 117 -3.92 8.82 7.70
CA THR A 117 -2.84 7.90 7.37
C THR A 117 -3.37 6.86 6.37
N TYR A 118 -2.54 6.55 5.38
CA TYR A 118 -2.81 5.47 4.44
C TYR A 118 -1.64 4.48 4.47
N VAL A 119 -1.97 3.22 4.64
CA VAL A 119 -1.01 2.10 4.64
C VAL A 119 -1.30 1.25 3.41
N ALA A 120 -0.32 1.08 2.55
CA ALA A 120 -0.43 0.21 1.37
C ALA A 120 -0.14 -1.24 1.82
N ASP A 121 -1.13 -1.91 2.42
CA ASP A 121 -1.03 -3.17 3.17
C ASP A 121 -1.90 -4.30 2.61
N GLN A 122 -2.42 -4.15 1.42
CA GLN A 122 -3.28 -5.17 0.79
C GLN A 122 -2.47 -6.00 -0.20
N SER A 123 -2.75 -7.28 -0.32
CA SER A 123 -2.07 -8.19 -1.24
C SER A 123 -2.11 -7.76 -2.72
N ALA A 124 -3.06 -6.93 -3.09
CA ALA A 124 -3.09 -6.35 -4.43
C ALA A 124 -2.03 -5.25 -4.63
N ALA A 125 -1.48 -4.70 -3.53
CA ALA A 125 -0.33 -3.80 -3.61
C ALA A 125 0.95 -4.63 -3.80
N ASP A 126 1.11 -5.73 -3.03
CA ASP A 126 2.24 -6.66 -3.13
C ASP A 126 2.36 -7.32 -4.54
N ASP A 127 1.26 -7.39 -5.30
CA ASP A 127 1.24 -7.91 -6.69
C ASP A 127 1.72 -6.86 -7.73
N LEU A 128 2.11 -5.65 -7.32
CA LEU A 128 2.62 -4.62 -8.23
C LEU A 128 4.11 -4.80 -8.47
N ASP A 129 4.49 -5.13 -9.68
CA ASP A 129 5.91 -5.22 -10.07
C ASP A 129 6.61 -3.85 -9.90
N VAL A 130 7.92 -3.86 -9.75
CA VAL A 130 8.73 -2.65 -9.56
C VAL A 130 8.42 -1.56 -10.59
N SER A 131 8.07 -0.37 -10.12
CA SER A 131 7.66 0.81 -10.92
C SER A 131 6.25 0.72 -11.53
N ASP A 132 5.51 -0.34 -11.35
CA ASP A 132 4.10 -0.35 -11.68
C ASP A 132 3.33 0.61 -10.75
N THR A 133 2.23 1.13 -11.19
CA THR A 133 1.42 2.05 -10.41
C THR A 133 -0.06 1.69 -10.49
N ALA A 134 -0.70 1.78 -9.34
CA ALA A 134 -2.14 1.61 -9.20
C ALA A 134 -2.74 2.73 -8.36
N THR A 135 -4.06 2.83 -8.30
CA THR A 135 -4.71 3.91 -7.54
C THR A 135 -5.83 3.39 -6.67
N ASP A 136 -5.86 3.85 -5.41
CA ASP A 136 -7.04 3.84 -4.57
C ASP A 136 -7.71 5.22 -4.59
N SER A 137 -9.03 5.23 -4.61
CA SER A 137 -9.84 6.45 -4.61
C SER A 137 -10.90 6.40 -3.52
N PHE A 138 -10.92 7.44 -2.68
CA PHE A 138 -11.87 7.59 -1.59
C PHE A 138 -12.67 8.88 -1.78
N THR A 139 -13.95 8.85 -1.44
CA THR A 139 -14.81 10.03 -1.40
C THR A 139 -15.00 10.44 0.04
N TYR A 140 -14.70 11.68 0.38
CA TYR A 140 -14.96 12.25 1.71
C TYR A 140 -16.01 13.36 1.63
N THR A 141 -16.64 13.64 2.75
CA THR A 141 -17.64 14.70 2.90
C THR A 141 -17.18 15.65 3.99
N ILE A 142 -17.11 16.93 3.68
CA ILE A 142 -16.90 18.00 4.65
C ILE A 142 -18.23 18.66 5.03
N SER A 143 -18.27 19.27 6.19
CA SER A 143 -19.40 20.05 6.69
C SER A 143 -18.93 21.25 7.48
N ASP A 144 -19.62 22.37 7.32
CA ASP A 144 -19.56 23.59 8.13
C ASP A 144 -20.47 23.49 9.39
N GLY A 145 -21.36 22.51 9.46
CA GLY A 145 -22.36 22.28 10.49
C GLY A 145 -23.79 22.42 9.99
N ASP A 146 -24.05 23.17 8.93
CA ASP A 146 -25.36 23.41 8.32
C ASP A 146 -25.50 22.83 6.92
N ALA A 147 -24.42 22.83 6.13
CA ALA A 147 -24.34 22.30 4.77
C ALA A 147 -23.16 21.34 4.61
N THR A 148 -23.04 20.71 3.43
CA THR A 148 -21.97 19.74 3.13
C THR A 148 -21.57 19.81 1.66
N ASP A 149 -20.31 19.47 1.38
CA ASP A 149 -19.83 19.16 0.04
C ASP A 149 -18.93 17.91 0.06
N THR A 150 -18.61 17.38 -1.11
CA THR A 150 -17.86 16.14 -1.25
C THR A 150 -16.71 16.29 -2.23
N ALA A 151 -15.56 15.71 -1.88
CA ALA A 151 -14.42 15.59 -2.78
C ALA A 151 -13.80 14.18 -2.74
N THR A 152 -12.80 13.96 -3.57
CA THR A 152 -12.08 12.69 -3.65
C THR A 152 -10.64 12.86 -3.20
N LEU A 153 -10.13 11.86 -2.44
CA LEU A 153 -8.72 11.66 -2.15
C LEU A 153 -8.24 10.45 -2.97
N ILE A 154 -7.21 10.65 -3.79
CA ILE A 154 -6.64 9.60 -4.63
C ILE A 154 -5.22 9.32 -4.19
N PHE A 155 -4.93 8.07 -3.83
CA PHE A 155 -3.57 7.57 -3.60
C PHE A 155 -3.04 6.90 -4.85
N THR A 156 -1.81 7.26 -5.25
CA THR A 156 -1.03 6.48 -6.21
C THR A 156 -0.10 5.54 -5.42
N VAL A 157 -0.30 4.25 -5.57
CA VAL A 157 0.55 3.20 -5.00
C VAL A 157 1.55 2.78 -6.08
N THR A 158 2.83 2.75 -5.74
CA THR A 158 3.91 2.34 -6.66
C THR A 158 4.54 1.06 -6.15
N GLY A 159 4.66 0.07 -7.01
CA GLY A 159 5.31 -1.21 -6.76
C GLY A 159 6.81 -1.05 -6.47
N VAL A 160 7.33 -1.86 -5.55
CA VAL A 160 8.75 -2.05 -5.26
C VAL A 160 9.05 -3.54 -5.35
N ASN A 161 10.32 -3.89 -5.51
CA ASN A 161 10.69 -5.30 -5.60
C ASN A 161 10.49 -6.02 -4.27
N ASP A 162 9.73 -7.09 -4.27
CA ASP A 162 9.65 -8.06 -3.20
C ASP A 162 10.77 -9.11 -3.29
N ALA A 163 11.04 -9.80 -2.22
CA ALA A 163 12.04 -10.85 -2.21
C ALA A 163 11.38 -12.23 -2.37
N PRO A 164 11.98 -13.13 -3.15
CA PRO A 164 11.43 -14.47 -3.31
C PRO A 164 11.41 -15.27 -2.00
N VAL A 165 10.43 -16.13 -1.88
CA VAL A 165 10.26 -17.07 -0.76
C VAL A 165 10.53 -18.48 -1.26
N ALA A 166 11.69 -19.03 -0.83
CA ALA A 166 12.10 -20.39 -1.16
C ALA A 166 11.50 -21.43 -0.20
N ASP A 167 11.07 -22.57 -0.69
CA ASP A 167 10.75 -23.75 0.12
C ASP A 167 11.87 -24.82 0.06
N ASN A 168 11.69 -25.95 0.75
CA ASN A 168 12.73 -26.97 0.88
C ASN A 168 12.41 -28.20 0.03
N GLU A 169 13.36 -28.67 -0.76
CA GLU A 169 13.26 -29.86 -1.59
C GLU A 169 13.98 -31.07 -0.98
N THR A 170 13.57 -32.25 -1.41
CA THR A 170 14.20 -33.52 -1.05
C THR A 170 14.39 -34.39 -2.27
N GLY A 171 15.51 -35.13 -2.27
CA GLY A 171 15.83 -36.14 -3.29
C GLY A 171 16.30 -37.42 -2.64
N ALA A 172 16.19 -38.54 -3.36
CA ALA A 172 16.71 -39.82 -2.92
C ALA A 172 17.42 -40.54 -4.07
N VAL A 173 18.55 -41.18 -3.74
CA VAL A 173 19.38 -41.90 -4.68
C VAL A 173 20.06 -43.04 -3.95
N ASN A 174 20.35 -44.16 -4.65
CA ASN A 174 21.20 -45.23 -4.10
C ASN A 174 22.67 -44.84 -4.23
N GLU A 175 23.52 -45.45 -3.40
CA GLU A 175 24.97 -45.39 -3.61
C GLU A 175 25.34 -45.78 -5.06
N ASP A 176 26.45 -45.29 -5.59
CA ASP A 176 26.92 -45.49 -6.97
C ASP A 176 25.95 -44.98 -8.06
N ALA A 177 24.81 -44.38 -7.72
CA ALA A 177 23.84 -43.95 -8.69
C ALA A 177 23.82 -42.39 -8.84
N THR A 178 23.14 -41.95 -9.90
CA THR A 178 22.94 -40.54 -10.19
C THR A 178 21.46 -40.22 -10.13
N LEU A 179 21.11 -39.24 -9.31
CA LEU A 179 19.83 -38.56 -9.38
C LEU A 179 19.91 -37.41 -10.38
N THR A 180 19.00 -37.35 -11.34
CA THR A 180 18.89 -36.22 -12.28
C THR A 180 17.48 -35.67 -12.22
N VAL A 181 17.37 -34.39 -11.95
CA VAL A 181 16.10 -33.60 -11.96
C VAL A 181 16.23 -32.58 -13.08
N SER A 182 15.34 -32.66 -14.08
CA SER A 182 15.52 -31.98 -15.38
C SER A 182 14.36 -31.11 -15.80
N ASP A 183 13.33 -30.93 -14.92
CA ASP A 183 12.20 -30.05 -15.23
C ASP A 183 11.37 -29.67 -13.99
N GLY A 184 10.56 -28.64 -14.15
CA GLY A 184 9.85 -27.85 -13.18
C GLY A 184 8.83 -28.54 -12.26
N THR A 185 8.90 -29.84 -12.03
CA THR A 185 7.98 -30.54 -11.10
C THR A 185 8.66 -31.05 -9.83
N SER A 186 9.98 -30.95 -9.76
CA SER A 186 10.77 -31.42 -8.62
C SER A 186 12.17 -30.76 -8.60
N ASP A 187 12.38 -29.72 -9.40
CA ASP A 187 13.61 -28.91 -9.37
C ASP A 187 13.64 -28.00 -8.13
N LEU A 188 14.74 -27.30 -7.94
CA LEU A 188 14.95 -26.47 -6.76
C LEU A 188 14.11 -25.18 -6.75
N LEU A 189 13.40 -24.86 -7.82
CA LEU A 189 12.49 -23.71 -7.91
C LEU A 189 11.01 -24.11 -7.82
N HIS A 190 10.74 -25.42 -7.68
CA HIS A 190 9.37 -25.90 -7.58
C HIS A 190 8.76 -25.59 -6.21
N GLY A 191 7.74 -24.76 -6.17
CA GLY A 191 7.07 -24.34 -4.95
C GLY A 191 7.56 -22.99 -4.42
N ASP A 192 8.71 -22.51 -4.89
CA ASP A 192 9.17 -21.15 -4.60
C ASP A 192 8.19 -20.11 -5.16
N THR A 193 8.03 -19.04 -4.45
CA THR A 193 7.08 -17.97 -4.79
C THR A 193 7.74 -16.61 -4.72
N ASP A 194 7.15 -15.67 -5.45
CA ASP A 194 7.46 -14.26 -5.40
C ASP A 194 6.14 -13.47 -5.43
N ALA A 195 6.04 -12.38 -4.72
CA ALA A 195 4.85 -11.54 -4.75
C ALA A 195 4.80 -10.73 -6.06
N ASP A 196 5.96 -10.34 -6.59
CA ASP A 196 6.06 -9.75 -7.93
C ASP A 196 5.63 -10.76 -9.00
N GLY A 197 4.46 -10.52 -9.60
CA GLY A 197 3.81 -11.50 -10.49
C GLY A 197 4.56 -11.84 -11.77
N SER A 198 5.57 -11.04 -12.17
CA SER A 198 6.43 -11.24 -13.35
C SER A 198 7.83 -11.73 -13.00
N ALA A 199 8.15 -11.95 -11.73
CA ALA A 199 9.47 -12.37 -11.28
C ALA A 199 9.89 -13.70 -11.92
N SER A 200 11.11 -13.73 -12.45
CA SER A 200 11.75 -14.93 -13.02
C SER A 200 12.78 -15.46 -12.04
N LEU A 201 12.37 -16.42 -11.21
CA LEU A 201 13.23 -16.99 -10.19
C LEU A 201 14.40 -17.78 -10.78
N THR A 202 15.58 -17.62 -10.19
CA THR A 202 16.81 -18.33 -10.56
C THR A 202 17.60 -18.73 -9.33
N ILE A 203 18.36 -19.83 -9.41
CA ILE A 203 19.34 -20.18 -8.38
C ILE A 203 20.61 -19.35 -8.60
N SER A 204 20.91 -18.50 -7.61
CA SER A 204 22.05 -17.57 -7.66
C SER A 204 23.27 -18.05 -6.89
N ALA A 205 23.12 -18.91 -5.87
CA ALA A 205 24.23 -19.46 -5.07
C ALA A 205 23.89 -20.83 -4.50
N ILE A 206 24.94 -21.62 -4.22
CA ILE A 206 24.84 -22.90 -3.49
C ILE A 206 25.99 -23.06 -2.49
N ARG A 207 25.77 -23.83 -1.43
CA ARG A 207 26.80 -24.22 -0.47
C ARG A 207 26.45 -25.56 0.22
N THR A 208 27.45 -26.24 0.77
CA THR A 208 27.18 -27.38 1.66
C THR A 208 26.64 -26.93 3.00
N GLY A 209 25.88 -27.81 3.68
CA GLY A 209 25.37 -27.61 5.03
C GLY A 209 23.98 -27.00 5.06
N ALA A 210 23.35 -27.05 6.23
CA ALA A 210 22.00 -26.54 6.48
C ALA A 210 21.95 -25.01 6.46
N GLU A 211 20.76 -24.47 6.27
CA GLU A 211 20.48 -23.05 6.39
C GLU A 211 20.95 -22.50 7.76
N GLY A 212 21.54 -21.30 7.75
CA GLY A 212 22.12 -20.69 8.95
C GLY A 212 23.47 -21.27 9.42
N ALA A 213 23.90 -22.41 8.89
CA ALA A 213 25.20 -22.99 9.20
C ALA A 213 26.31 -22.49 8.24
N SER A 214 27.56 -22.60 8.65
CA SER A 214 28.71 -22.39 7.76
C SER A 214 28.91 -23.60 6.86
N GLY A 215 29.28 -23.38 5.59
CA GLY A 215 29.54 -24.45 4.63
C GLY A 215 30.49 -23.99 3.52
N THR A 216 30.90 -24.93 2.67
CA THR A 216 31.73 -24.62 1.51
C THR A 216 30.83 -24.09 0.40
N ALA A 217 31.12 -22.88 -0.09
CA ALA A 217 30.44 -22.29 -1.22
C ALA A 217 30.81 -23.02 -2.53
N GLY A 218 29.82 -23.24 -3.39
CA GLY A 218 29.95 -23.75 -4.73
C GLY A 218 29.66 -22.68 -5.78
N SER A 219 29.82 -23.06 -7.05
CA SER A 219 29.45 -22.24 -8.19
C SER A 219 28.36 -22.96 -8.99
N ILE A 220 27.37 -22.20 -9.45
CA ILE A 220 26.29 -22.70 -10.32
C ILE A 220 26.92 -23.34 -11.58
N GLY A 221 26.41 -24.48 -12.00
CA GLY A 221 26.91 -25.28 -13.12
C GLY A 221 28.20 -26.06 -12.84
N SER A 222 28.71 -26.02 -11.60
CA SER A 222 29.93 -26.79 -11.21
C SER A 222 29.60 -27.75 -10.06
N GLY A 223 30.31 -28.88 -10.01
CA GLY A 223 30.14 -29.86 -8.95
C GLY A 223 30.54 -29.31 -7.58
N LEU A 224 29.67 -29.43 -6.59
CA LEU A 224 29.92 -29.13 -5.19
C LEU A 224 29.90 -30.43 -4.39
N THR A 225 31.08 -30.84 -3.86
CA THR A 225 31.24 -32.10 -3.14
C THR A 225 30.69 -31.99 -1.72
N GLY A 226 29.78 -32.88 -1.41
CA GLY A 226 29.23 -33.13 -0.06
C GLY A 226 30.01 -34.23 0.65
N THR A 227 29.38 -34.89 1.61
CA THR A 227 29.94 -36.01 2.35
C THR A 227 29.84 -37.32 1.57
N TYR A 228 28.69 -37.53 0.92
CA TYR A 228 28.31 -38.79 0.26
C TYR A 228 28.29 -38.67 -1.27
N GLY A 229 28.24 -37.45 -1.80
CA GLY A 229 28.16 -37.26 -3.25
C GLY A 229 28.50 -35.85 -3.70
N THR A 230 28.37 -35.65 -5.01
CA THR A 230 28.63 -34.39 -5.68
C THR A 230 27.35 -33.84 -6.29
N LEU A 231 26.93 -32.64 -5.88
CA LEU A 231 25.77 -31.90 -6.38
C LEU A 231 26.21 -30.91 -7.48
N THR A 232 25.52 -30.89 -8.61
CA THR A 232 25.66 -29.86 -9.65
C THR A 232 24.28 -29.25 -9.89
N VAL A 233 24.15 -27.92 -9.73
CA VAL A 233 22.89 -27.16 -9.88
C VAL A 233 23.03 -26.19 -11.04
N ALA A 234 22.00 -26.09 -11.87
CA ALA A 234 21.88 -25.06 -12.89
C ALA A 234 21.02 -23.87 -12.37
N ALA A 235 21.17 -22.73 -13.06
CA ALA A 235 20.43 -21.52 -12.65
C ALA A 235 18.90 -21.64 -12.77
N ASP A 236 18.42 -22.55 -13.59
CA ASP A 236 16.98 -22.85 -13.78
C ASP A 236 16.41 -23.84 -12.74
N GLY A 237 17.15 -24.15 -11.68
CA GLY A 237 16.73 -25.08 -10.62
C GLY A 237 16.98 -26.53 -10.91
N THR A 238 17.30 -26.91 -12.17
CA THR A 238 17.61 -28.30 -12.50
C THR A 238 18.93 -28.74 -11.86
N TYR A 239 19.05 -30.03 -11.47
CA TYR A 239 20.24 -30.50 -10.80
C TYR A 239 20.56 -31.97 -11.06
N THR A 240 21.81 -32.32 -10.80
CA THR A 240 22.27 -33.70 -10.69
C THR A 240 22.99 -33.91 -9.37
N TYR A 241 22.75 -35.04 -8.74
CA TYR A 241 23.53 -35.50 -7.59
C TYR A 241 24.06 -36.89 -7.88
N VAL A 242 25.37 -37.06 -7.76
CA VAL A 242 26.06 -38.35 -7.96
C VAL A 242 26.55 -38.80 -6.59
N ALA A 243 26.13 -39.98 -6.15
CA ALA A 243 26.59 -40.59 -4.90
C ALA A 243 27.94 -41.29 -5.14
N ASP A 244 29.01 -40.48 -5.26
CA ASP A 244 30.35 -40.88 -5.75
C ASP A 244 31.45 -40.76 -4.70
N GLN A 245 31.12 -40.54 -3.46
CA GLN A 245 32.11 -40.40 -2.38
C GLN A 245 32.29 -41.73 -1.64
N SER A 246 33.50 -42.05 -1.19
CA SER A 246 33.78 -43.30 -0.44
C SER A 246 32.95 -43.49 0.82
N ALA A 247 32.41 -42.40 1.41
CA ALA A 247 31.48 -42.49 2.54
C ALA A 247 30.10 -43.04 2.14
N ALA A 248 29.71 -42.95 0.86
CA ALA A 248 28.53 -43.60 0.34
C ALA A 248 28.74 -45.11 0.19
N ASP A 249 29.91 -45.53 -0.32
CA ASP A 249 30.29 -46.96 -0.48
C ASP A 249 30.37 -47.70 0.86
N ASP A 250 30.52 -46.97 1.98
CA ASP A 250 30.59 -47.54 3.34
C ASP A 250 29.16 -47.80 3.94
N LEU A 251 28.08 -47.51 3.23
CA LEU A 251 26.72 -47.75 3.68
C LEU A 251 26.33 -49.22 3.46
N ASP A 252 25.90 -49.90 4.53
CA ASP A 252 25.36 -51.24 4.41
C ASP A 252 23.90 -51.25 3.88
N ALA A 253 23.47 -52.37 3.33
CA ALA A 253 22.11 -52.51 2.81
C ALA A 253 21.05 -52.13 3.82
N SER A 254 20.23 -51.17 3.52
CA SER A 254 19.19 -50.50 4.32
C SER A 254 19.67 -49.35 5.20
N ASP A 255 20.95 -49.02 5.24
CA ASP A 255 21.41 -47.77 5.85
C ASP A 255 21.01 -46.56 4.99
N THR A 256 20.83 -45.45 5.66
CA THR A 256 20.52 -44.18 4.99
C THR A 256 21.39 -43.07 5.57
N ALA A 257 21.89 -42.21 4.68
CA ALA A 257 22.62 -41.02 5.07
C ALA A 257 22.12 -39.82 4.26
N THR A 258 22.44 -38.62 4.68
CA THR A 258 21.97 -37.39 4.02
C THR A 258 23.11 -36.40 3.80
N ASP A 259 23.23 -35.88 2.61
CA ASP A 259 23.89 -34.62 2.35
C ASP A 259 22.87 -33.50 2.39
N VAL A 260 23.25 -32.36 2.95
CA VAL A 260 22.43 -31.15 3.01
C VAL A 260 23.18 -30.03 2.27
N PHE A 261 22.47 -29.39 1.37
CA PHE A 261 22.97 -28.23 0.64
C PHE A 261 21.96 -27.09 0.85
N THR A 262 22.47 -25.86 0.89
CA THR A 262 21.62 -24.65 0.87
C THR A 262 21.82 -23.96 -0.45
N TYR A 263 20.74 -23.53 -1.06
CA TYR A 263 20.75 -22.69 -2.26
C TYR A 263 20.11 -21.33 -1.97
N THR A 264 20.36 -20.38 -2.85
CA THR A 264 19.77 -19.03 -2.78
C THR A 264 18.99 -18.80 -4.06
N VAL A 265 17.72 -18.45 -3.91
CA VAL A 265 16.83 -18.02 -4.97
C VAL A 265 16.98 -16.52 -5.18
N SER A 266 16.85 -16.05 -6.38
CA SER A 266 16.90 -14.64 -6.76
C SER A 266 15.93 -14.37 -7.89
N ASP A 267 15.28 -13.24 -7.83
CA ASP A 267 14.40 -12.63 -8.82
C ASP A 267 15.14 -11.80 -9.89
N GLY A 268 16.45 -11.49 -9.61
CA GLY A 268 17.32 -10.80 -10.58
C GLY A 268 18.17 -9.63 -10.05
#